data_85aac8eb5d100c4a8bff18b281c72f63
#
_entry.id   85aac8eb5d100c4a8bff18b281c72f63
#
_cell.length_a   1.000
_cell.length_b   1.000
_cell.length_c   1.000
_cell.angle_alpha   90.00
_cell.angle_beta   90.00
_cell.angle_gamma   90.00
#
_symmetry.space_group_name_H-M   'P 1'
#
loop_
_entity.id
_entity.type
_entity.pdbx_description
1 polymer ?
#
loop_
_entity_poly.entity_id
_entity_poly.type
_entity_poly.pdbx_seq_one_letter_code
_entity_poly.pdbx_strand_id
1 'polypeptide(L)'
;MNRVIVAAALTCMAAVASAQSSAPTDVPTQARGAKRIVVGRILDVQAQFQTNRFGDQLIVSHVLLEVSETLKGAPAAQLRMAVEGGTVGDLTLRVSDLPTVQSGDRGVFFLDDDGSGGHVPHDRGRGVLKLDGSDRVAGTPLTLDDVRQQVRSALGQGAR
;
A
#
# COMPACT_ATOMS: atom_id res chain seq x y z
N MET A 1 43.41 31.11 -43.15
CA MET A 1 42.91 31.36 -41.74
C MET A 1 41.45 30.98 -41.72
N ASN A 2 41.13 29.70 -41.39
CA ASN A 2 39.76 29.19 -41.33
C ASN A 2 39.38 29.02 -39.86
N ARG A 3 38.40 29.79 -39.41
CA ARG A 3 37.78 29.65 -38.07
C ARG A 3 36.60 28.72 -38.18
N VAL A 4 36.73 27.53 -37.58
CA VAL A 4 35.62 26.58 -37.40
C VAL A 4 34.92 26.95 -36.11
N ILE A 5 33.64 27.32 -36.22
CA ILE A 5 32.76 27.56 -35.08
C ILE A 5 32.05 26.24 -34.80
N VAL A 6 32.35 25.60 -33.65
CA VAL A 6 31.63 24.43 -33.16
C VAL A 6 30.47 24.93 -32.30
N ALA A 7 29.26 24.76 -32.78
CA ALA A 7 28.03 25.01 -32.02
C ALA A 7 27.69 23.75 -31.20
N ALA A 8 27.78 23.85 -29.88
CA ALA A 8 27.34 22.81 -28.97
C ALA A 8 25.81 22.96 -28.75
N ALA A 9 25.04 22.01 -29.26
CA ALA A 9 23.63 21.92 -29.00
C ALA A 9 23.39 21.23 -27.64
N LEU A 10 22.91 21.99 -26.66
CA LEU A 10 22.51 21.50 -25.35
C LEU A 10 21.10 20.95 -25.46
N THR A 11 20.94 19.62 -25.50
CA THR A 11 19.63 18.94 -25.49
C THR A 11 19.15 18.85 -24.05
N CYS A 12 18.19 19.69 -23.66
CA CYS A 12 17.47 19.61 -22.39
C CYS A 12 16.47 18.44 -22.46
N MET A 13 16.79 17.30 -21.83
CA MET A 13 15.83 16.22 -21.58
C MET A 13 14.91 16.67 -20.45
N ALA A 14 13.68 17.07 -20.80
CA ALA A 14 12.61 17.26 -19.84
C ALA A 14 12.11 15.88 -19.38
N ALA A 15 12.41 15.53 -18.14
CA ALA A 15 11.80 14.37 -17.47
C ALA A 15 10.33 14.67 -17.23
N VAL A 16 9.44 14.01 -17.99
CA VAL A 16 7.99 14.05 -17.77
C VAL A 16 7.73 13.17 -16.56
N ALA A 17 7.60 13.77 -15.38
CA ALA A 17 7.07 13.11 -14.20
C ALA A 17 5.59 12.79 -14.45
N SER A 18 5.27 11.54 -14.72
CA SER A 18 3.89 11.05 -14.78
C SER A 18 3.30 11.16 -13.38
N ALA A 19 2.50 12.20 -13.14
CA ALA A 19 1.67 12.30 -11.94
C ALA A 19 0.61 11.21 -12.04
N GLN A 20 0.80 10.11 -11.31
CA GLN A 20 -0.23 9.11 -11.09
C GLN A 20 -1.31 9.77 -10.24
N SER A 21 -2.45 10.08 -10.87
CA SER A 21 -3.63 10.60 -10.20
C SER A 21 -4.22 9.47 -9.34
N SER A 22 -3.79 9.41 -8.09
CA SER A 22 -4.42 8.53 -7.10
C SER A 22 -5.83 9.05 -6.83
N ALA A 23 -6.84 8.18 -6.97
CA ALA A 23 -8.20 8.52 -6.56
C ALA A 23 -8.20 9.00 -5.10
N PRO A 24 -9.08 9.97 -4.74
CA PRO A 24 -9.12 10.49 -3.38
C PRO A 24 -9.25 9.36 -2.37
N THR A 25 -8.39 9.33 -1.37
CA THR A 25 -8.44 8.34 -0.31
C THR A 25 -9.64 8.64 0.58
N ASP A 26 -10.72 7.86 0.46
CA ASP A 26 -11.91 7.97 1.32
C ASP A 26 -11.71 7.16 2.60
N VAL A 27 -10.91 7.69 3.52
CA VAL A 27 -10.62 7.06 4.82
C VAL A 27 -11.90 6.71 5.61
N PRO A 28 -12.93 7.57 5.69
CA PRO A 28 -14.17 7.22 6.39
C PRO A 28 -14.88 5.99 5.84
N THR A 29 -14.98 5.85 4.52
CA THR A 29 -15.60 4.67 3.89
C THR A 29 -14.77 3.42 4.13
N GLN A 30 -13.45 3.49 3.95
CA GLN A 30 -12.53 2.40 4.26
C GLN A 30 -12.65 1.98 5.74
N ALA A 31 -12.72 2.95 6.67
CA ALA A 31 -12.81 2.67 8.09
C ALA A 31 -14.08 1.94 8.48
N ARG A 32 -15.22 2.27 7.86
CA ARG A 32 -16.48 1.55 8.10
C ARG A 32 -16.44 0.14 7.54
N GLY A 33 -15.91 -0.04 6.33
CA GLY A 33 -15.89 -1.32 5.61
C GLY A 33 -14.91 -2.34 6.18
N ALA A 34 -13.67 -1.95 6.41
CA ALA A 34 -12.61 -2.84 6.85
C ALA A 34 -12.92 -3.54 8.18
N LYS A 35 -12.54 -4.81 8.31
CA LYS A 35 -12.69 -5.59 9.57
C LYS A 35 -11.67 -5.15 10.62
N ARG A 36 -10.47 -4.78 10.18
CA ARG A 36 -9.35 -4.38 11.03
C ARG A 36 -8.64 -3.18 10.44
N ILE A 37 -8.14 -2.30 11.31
CA ILE A 37 -7.32 -1.16 10.90
C ILE A 37 -6.14 -1.08 11.84
N VAL A 38 -4.93 -1.10 11.28
CA VAL A 38 -3.70 -1.01 12.06
C VAL A 38 -2.72 -0.02 11.43
N VAL A 39 -1.91 0.61 12.27
CA VAL A 39 -0.69 1.31 11.88
C VAL A 39 0.47 0.37 12.13
N GLY A 40 1.38 0.24 11.17
CA GLY A 40 2.49 -0.68 11.35
C GLY A 40 3.57 -0.55 10.30
N ARG A 41 4.52 -1.48 10.39
CA ARG A 41 5.64 -1.62 9.47
C ARG A 41 5.67 -3.04 8.90
N ILE A 42 6.02 -3.16 7.64
CA ILE A 42 6.28 -4.44 7.01
C ILE A 42 7.65 -4.95 7.47
N LEU A 43 7.68 -6.09 8.16
CA LEU A 43 8.92 -6.74 8.58
C LEU A 43 9.50 -7.60 7.46
N ASP A 44 8.66 -8.38 6.80
CA ASP A 44 9.07 -9.34 5.79
C ASP A 44 8.03 -9.47 4.67
N VAL A 45 8.51 -9.79 3.46
CA VAL A 45 7.69 -10.05 2.27
C VAL A 45 8.24 -11.26 1.56
N GLN A 46 7.46 -12.32 1.46
CA GLN A 46 7.80 -13.54 0.76
C GLN A 46 6.83 -13.80 -0.38
N ALA A 47 7.30 -13.65 -1.62
CA ALA A 47 6.50 -13.96 -2.80
C ALA A 47 6.63 -15.44 -3.16
N GLN A 48 5.51 -16.09 -3.47
CA GLN A 48 5.48 -17.47 -3.91
C GLN A 48 4.37 -17.71 -4.93
N PHE A 49 4.50 -18.78 -5.72
CA PHE A 49 3.41 -19.24 -6.57
C PHE A 49 2.30 -19.84 -5.71
N GLN A 50 1.07 -19.47 -6.02
CA GLN A 50 -0.12 -20.00 -5.40
C GLN A 50 -1.19 -20.27 -6.47
N THR A 51 -1.85 -21.42 -6.38
CA THR A 51 -2.97 -21.74 -7.26
C THR A 51 -4.26 -21.17 -6.67
N ASN A 52 -4.98 -20.36 -7.45
CA ASN A 52 -6.27 -19.83 -7.02
C ASN A 52 -7.38 -20.89 -7.15
N ARG A 53 -8.59 -20.57 -6.69
CA ARG A 53 -9.76 -21.46 -6.75
C ARG A 53 -10.20 -21.83 -8.18
N PHE A 54 -9.71 -21.14 -9.20
CA PHE A 54 -10.02 -21.38 -10.61
C PHE A 54 -8.95 -22.22 -11.31
N GLY A 55 -7.86 -22.57 -10.61
CA GLY A 55 -6.75 -23.35 -11.14
C GLY A 55 -5.61 -22.52 -11.74
N ASP A 56 -5.70 -21.18 -11.70
CA ASP A 56 -4.65 -20.31 -12.24
C ASP A 56 -3.50 -20.19 -11.24
N GLN A 57 -2.27 -20.20 -11.75
CA GLN A 57 -1.08 -19.89 -10.97
C GLN A 57 -0.88 -18.39 -10.89
N LEU A 58 -0.86 -17.86 -9.66
CA LEU A 58 -0.58 -16.46 -9.35
C LEU A 58 0.67 -16.37 -8.49
N ILE A 59 1.32 -15.21 -8.52
CA ILE A 59 2.31 -14.86 -7.51
C ILE A 59 1.59 -14.10 -6.39
N VAL A 60 1.75 -14.57 -5.15
CA VAL A 60 1.19 -13.94 -3.95
C VAL A 60 2.32 -13.62 -3.01
N SER A 61 2.35 -12.37 -2.54
CA SER A 61 3.27 -11.91 -1.50
C SER A 61 2.64 -12.10 -0.13
N HIS A 62 3.25 -12.94 0.68
CA HIS A 62 2.94 -13.10 2.10
C HIS A 62 3.73 -12.07 2.89
N VAL A 63 3.03 -11.21 3.61
CA VAL A 63 3.56 -10.06 4.30
C VAL A 63 3.41 -10.26 5.80
N LEU A 64 4.51 -10.07 6.54
CA LEU A 64 4.49 -9.98 8.00
C LEU A 64 4.50 -8.52 8.41
N LEU A 65 3.44 -8.10 9.12
CA LEU A 65 3.29 -6.76 9.67
C LEU A 65 3.65 -6.75 11.15
N GLU A 66 4.49 -5.83 11.57
CA GLU A 66 4.63 -5.40 12.96
C GLU A 66 3.62 -4.27 13.22
N VAL A 67 2.75 -4.44 14.20
CA VAL A 67 1.70 -3.49 14.52
C VAL A 67 2.18 -2.55 15.62
N SER A 68 2.22 -1.26 15.33
CA SER A 68 2.53 -0.22 16.33
C SER A 68 1.27 0.33 17.01
N GLU A 69 0.13 0.30 16.32
CA GLU A 69 -1.15 0.80 16.82
C GLU A 69 -2.32 0.06 16.17
N THR A 70 -3.35 -0.28 16.95
CA THR A 70 -4.61 -0.83 16.45
C THR A 70 -5.70 0.23 16.55
N LEU A 71 -6.23 0.65 15.40
CA LEU A 71 -7.31 1.65 15.31
C LEU A 71 -8.70 1.00 15.29
N LYS A 72 -8.81 -0.25 14.80
CA LYS A 72 -10.05 -1.03 14.76
C LYS A 72 -9.74 -2.53 14.86
N GLY A 73 -10.55 -3.26 15.59
CA GLY A 73 -10.43 -4.72 15.76
C GLY A 73 -9.62 -5.11 17.00
N ALA A 74 -9.34 -6.40 17.17
CA ALA A 74 -8.59 -6.90 18.32
C ALA A 74 -7.12 -6.49 18.24
N PRO A 75 -6.47 -6.07 19.36
CA PRO A 75 -5.05 -5.77 19.39
C PRO A 75 -4.22 -6.99 18.99
N ALA A 76 -3.13 -6.75 18.26
CA ALA A 76 -2.14 -7.77 17.90
C ALA A 76 -0.77 -7.10 17.75
N ALA A 77 0.30 -7.80 18.15
CA ALA A 77 1.66 -7.30 17.95
C ALA A 77 2.13 -7.51 16.50
N GLN A 78 1.66 -8.57 15.85
CA GLN A 78 1.98 -8.90 14.48
C GLN A 78 0.74 -9.45 13.76
N LEU A 79 0.68 -9.22 12.45
CA LEU A 79 -0.37 -9.74 11.57
C LEU A 79 0.27 -10.31 10.30
N ARG A 80 -0.41 -11.30 9.71
CA ARG A 80 -0.08 -11.80 8.38
C ARG A 80 -1.09 -11.26 7.37
N MET A 81 -0.59 -10.79 6.25
CA MET A 81 -1.40 -10.27 5.15
C MET A 81 -0.91 -10.90 3.83
N ALA A 82 -1.84 -11.22 2.94
CA ALA A 82 -1.53 -11.67 1.59
C ALA A 82 -1.91 -10.60 0.58
N VAL A 83 -1.02 -10.35 -0.40
CA VAL A 83 -1.25 -9.41 -1.50
C VAL A 83 -0.90 -10.10 -2.81
N GLU A 84 -1.80 -10.09 -3.78
CA GLU A 84 -1.49 -10.60 -5.12
C GLU A 84 -0.39 -9.75 -5.76
N GLY A 85 0.56 -10.43 -6.41
CA GLY A 85 1.74 -9.82 -7.02
C GLY A 85 3.02 -10.10 -6.26
N GLY A 86 4.14 -9.69 -6.84
CA GLY A 86 5.48 -9.93 -6.32
C GLY A 86 6.42 -10.50 -7.37
N THR A 87 7.62 -10.90 -6.94
CA THR A 87 8.65 -11.47 -7.81
C THR A 87 9.10 -12.82 -7.26
N VAL A 88 9.11 -13.85 -8.12
CA VAL A 88 9.65 -15.17 -7.83
C VAL A 88 10.63 -15.54 -8.94
N GLY A 89 11.93 -15.63 -8.61
CA GLY A 89 12.99 -15.76 -9.61
C GLY A 89 12.96 -14.59 -10.59
N ASP A 90 12.88 -14.89 -11.87
CA ASP A 90 12.85 -13.88 -12.94
C ASP A 90 11.43 -13.42 -13.31
N LEU A 91 10.41 -13.98 -12.67
CA LEU A 91 9.01 -13.65 -12.95
C LEU A 91 8.46 -12.62 -11.98
N THR A 92 7.90 -11.54 -12.51
CA THR A 92 7.23 -10.50 -11.72
C THR A 92 5.78 -10.37 -12.16
N LEU A 93 4.87 -10.54 -11.21
CA LEU A 93 3.45 -10.22 -11.35
C LEU A 93 3.18 -8.85 -10.73
N ARG A 94 2.65 -7.91 -11.53
CA ARG A 94 2.16 -6.61 -11.05
C ARG A 94 0.66 -6.54 -11.30
N VAL A 95 -0.08 -6.24 -10.25
CA VAL A 95 -1.52 -6.03 -10.31
C VAL A 95 -1.76 -4.54 -10.15
N SER A 96 -2.41 -3.92 -11.16
CA SER A 96 -2.45 -2.46 -11.31
C SER A 96 -3.17 -1.73 -10.17
N ASP A 97 -4.12 -2.40 -9.52
CA ASP A 97 -4.92 -1.85 -8.43
C ASP A 97 -4.48 -2.34 -7.04
N LEU A 98 -3.32 -2.99 -6.95
CA LEU A 98 -2.73 -3.41 -5.69
C LEU A 98 -1.42 -2.67 -5.41
N PRO A 99 -1.11 -2.36 -4.13
CA PRO A 99 0.12 -1.68 -3.79
C PRO A 99 1.31 -2.62 -3.94
N THR A 100 2.42 -2.10 -4.45
CA THR A 100 3.70 -2.78 -4.28
C THR A 100 4.11 -2.68 -2.81
N VAL A 101 4.39 -3.80 -2.16
CA VAL A 101 4.79 -3.86 -0.75
C VAL A 101 6.23 -4.31 -0.62
N GLN A 102 6.98 -3.71 0.31
CA GLN A 102 8.39 -4.02 0.56
C GLN A 102 8.66 -4.03 2.06
N SER A 103 9.67 -4.82 2.48
CA SER A 103 10.16 -4.77 3.85
C SER A 103 10.63 -3.37 4.21
N GLY A 104 10.27 -2.90 5.39
CA GLY A 104 10.52 -1.55 5.87
C GLY A 104 9.43 -0.53 5.56
N ASP A 105 8.50 -0.80 4.63
CA ASP A 105 7.37 0.08 4.35
C ASP A 105 6.55 0.29 5.64
N ARG A 106 6.21 1.55 5.92
CA ARG A 106 5.29 1.94 7.00
C ARG A 106 3.96 2.34 6.39
N GLY A 107 2.87 2.09 7.12
CA GLY A 107 1.55 2.45 6.60
C GLY A 107 0.41 2.29 7.59
N VAL A 108 -0.76 2.73 7.13
CA VAL A 108 -2.05 2.38 7.71
C VAL A 108 -2.67 1.30 6.82
N PHE A 109 -3.00 0.18 7.43
CA PHE A 109 -3.52 -1.00 6.75
C PHE A 109 -4.98 -1.23 7.15
N PHE A 110 -5.87 -1.12 6.19
CA PHE A 110 -7.27 -1.48 6.30
C PHE A 110 -7.39 -2.91 5.78
N LEU A 111 -7.84 -3.82 6.62
CA LEU A 111 -7.74 -5.25 6.36
C LEU A 111 -9.09 -5.94 6.50
N ASP A 112 -9.30 -6.94 5.67
CA ASP A 112 -10.35 -7.95 5.80
C ASP A 112 -9.74 -9.31 6.10
N ASP A 113 -10.56 -10.24 6.60
CA ASP A 113 -10.14 -11.61 6.82
C ASP A 113 -10.08 -12.36 5.49
N ASP A 114 -9.04 -13.18 5.29
CA ASP A 114 -8.88 -14.03 4.11
C ASP A 114 -9.62 -15.38 4.22
N GLY A 115 -10.28 -15.62 5.36
CA GLY A 115 -10.99 -16.86 5.66
C GLY A 115 -10.09 -18.02 6.14
N SER A 116 -8.78 -17.83 6.18
CA SER A 116 -7.80 -18.85 6.63
C SER A 116 -7.06 -18.44 7.91
N GLY A 117 -7.45 -17.34 8.52
CA GLY A 117 -6.81 -16.77 9.71
C GLY A 117 -5.73 -15.74 9.40
N GLY A 118 -5.53 -15.41 8.13
CA GLY A 118 -4.76 -14.28 7.63
C GLY A 118 -5.65 -13.11 7.22
N HIS A 119 -5.04 -12.12 6.58
CA HIS A 119 -5.72 -10.90 6.15
C HIS A 119 -5.38 -10.58 4.70
N VAL A 120 -6.27 -9.80 4.06
CA VAL A 120 -6.06 -9.18 2.75
C VAL A 120 -6.37 -7.68 2.87
N PRO A 121 -5.78 -6.83 2.01
CA PRO A 121 -6.15 -5.42 1.98
C PRO A 121 -7.64 -5.24 1.65
N HIS A 122 -8.34 -4.44 2.46
CA HIS A 122 -9.72 -4.04 2.21
C HIS A 122 -9.79 -3.20 0.94
N ASP A 123 -10.81 -3.44 0.11
CA ASP A 123 -10.98 -2.73 -1.16
C ASP A 123 -9.67 -2.70 -1.98
N ARG A 124 -8.96 -3.83 -2.00
CA ARG A 124 -7.73 -4.04 -2.75
C ARG A 124 -6.65 -3.00 -2.37
N GLY A 125 -6.05 -2.32 -3.37
CA GLY A 125 -4.96 -1.37 -3.12
C GLY A 125 -5.33 -0.13 -2.31
N ARG A 126 -6.60 0.21 -2.21
CA ARG A 126 -7.06 1.33 -1.37
C ARG A 126 -6.92 1.05 0.11
N GLY A 127 -6.87 -0.22 0.49
CA GLY A 127 -6.69 -0.66 1.88
C GLY A 127 -5.28 -0.46 2.43
N VAL A 128 -4.33 0.06 1.65
CA VAL A 128 -2.96 0.30 2.12
C VAL A 128 -2.55 1.75 1.87
N LEU A 129 -2.44 2.52 2.94
CA LEU A 129 -1.94 3.89 2.90
C LEU A 129 -0.49 3.91 3.36
N LYS A 130 0.45 4.00 2.41
CA LYS A 130 1.87 4.10 2.73
C LYS A 130 2.18 5.44 3.39
N LEU A 131 3.05 5.42 4.40
CA LEU A 131 3.54 6.59 5.08
C LEU A 131 4.99 6.86 4.68
N ASP A 132 5.30 8.12 4.44
CA ASP A 132 6.68 8.59 4.29
C ASP A 132 7.38 8.78 5.64
N GLY A 133 8.63 9.23 5.61
CA GLY A 133 9.44 9.48 6.82
C GLY A 133 8.89 10.60 7.73
N SER A 134 7.93 11.40 7.26
CA SER A 134 7.28 12.50 7.97
C SER A 134 5.85 12.17 8.41
N ASP A 135 5.47 10.89 8.41
CA ASP A 135 4.13 10.41 8.72
C ASP A 135 3.02 11.00 7.80
N ARG A 136 3.35 11.30 6.53
CA ARG A 136 2.38 11.69 5.51
C ARG A 136 2.00 10.49 4.67
N VAL A 137 0.73 10.44 4.29
CA VAL A 137 0.24 9.44 3.33
C VAL A 137 0.77 9.78 1.94
N ALA A 138 1.54 8.87 1.36
CA ALA A 138 2.18 9.07 0.06
C ALA A 138 1.17 9.46 -1.02
N GLY A 139 1.51 10.53 -1.78
CA GLY A 139 0.67 11.05 -2.86
C GLY A 139 -0.56 11.84 -2.41
N THR A 140 -0.70 12.15 -1.11
CA THR A 140 -1.82 12.93 -0.56
C THR A 140 -1.33 14.02 0.39
N PRO A 141 -2.16 15.02 0.74
CA PRO A 141 -1.84 15.98 1.79
C PRO A 141 -2.07 15.43 3.21
N LEU A 142 -2.65 14.23 3.36
CA LEU A 142 -3.05 13.66 4.66
C LEU A 142 -1.84 13.27 5.48
N THR A 143 -1.90 13.55 6.77
CA THR A 143 -0.98 13.02 7.78
C THR A 143 -1.57 11.78 8.46
N LEU A 144 -0.73 11.02 9.17
CA LEU A 144 -1.19 9.90 9.99
C LEU A 144 -2.23 10.35 11.04
N ASP A 145 -2.07 11.55 11.61
CA ASP A 145 -3.02 12.09 12.59
C ASP A 145 -4.37 12.42 11.95
N ASP A 146 -4.39 12.93 10.71
CA ASP A 146 -5.63 13.12 9.96
C ASP A 146 -6.34 11.79 9.72
N VAL A 147 -5.61 10.74 9.35
CA VAL A 147 -6.16 9.39 9.18
C VAL A 147 -6.74 8.88 10.50
N ARG A 148 -6.01 8.99 11.61
CA ARG A 148 -6.51 8.61 12.95
C ARG A 148 -7.78 9.33 13.32
N GLN A 149 -7.85 10.63 13.08
CA GLN A 149 -9.03 11.44 13.37
C GLN A 149 -10.23 11.01 12.52
N GLN A 150 -10.03 10.80 11.22
CA GLN A 150 -11.08 10.37 10.31
C GLN A 150 -11.60 8.97 10.66
N VAL A 151 -10.71 8.03 11.01
CA VAL A 151 -11.09 6.68 11.48
C VAL A 151 -11.93 6.78 12.75
N ARG A 152 -11.47 7.52 13.78
CA ARG A 152 -12.24 7.69 15.02
C ARG A 152 -13.62 8.30 14.77
N SER A 153 -13.69 9.33 13.93
CA SER A 153 -14.96 9.98 13.58
C SER A 153 -15.91 9.04 12.85
N ALA A 154 -15.39 8.25 11.90
CA ALA A 154 -16.19 7.30 11.13
C ALA A 154 -16.76 6.16 12.00
N LEU A 155 -16.00 5.68 12.98
CA LEU A 155 -16.40 4.61 13.89
C LEU A 155 -17.33 5.13 15.00
N GLY A 156 -17.14 6.37 15.49
CA GLY A 156 -18.00 7.00 16.49
C GLY A 156 -19.41 7.35 15.98
N GLN A 157 -19.57 7.57 14.67
CA GLN A 157 -20.89 7.82 14.05
C GLN A 157 -21.72 6.54 13.84
N GLY A 158 -21.10 5.37 13.85
CA GLY A 158 -21.78 4.07 13.70
C GLY A 158 -22.33 3.49 15.01
N ALA A 159 -22.14 4.15 16.15
CA ALA A 159 -22.54 3.69 17.49
C ALA A 159 -23.81 4.39 18.02
N ARG A 160 -24.61 5.01 17.13
CA ARG A 160 -25.92 5.63 17.48
C ARG A 160 -27.07 4.88 16.85
#